data_162f0ad6058c20ea581fa23bfb2e424f
#
_entry.id   162f0ad6058c20ea581fa23bfb2e424f
#
_cell.length_a   1.000
_cell.length_b   1.000
_cell.length_c   1.000
_cell.angle_alpha   90.00
_cell.angle_beta   90.00
_cell.angle_gamma   90.00
#
_symmetry.space_group_name_H-M   'P 1'
#
loop_
_entity.id
_entity.type
_entity.pdbx_description
1 polymer ?
#
loop_
_entity_poly.entity_id
_entity_poly.type
_entity_poly.pdbx_seq_one_letter_code
_entity_poly.pdbx_strand_id
1 'polypeptide(L)'
;LITVSCTGMSAPGLDLQIMETMDLPINIFRTSVNFMGCYAAIHAMKLADAFCKNDKKAKVVIVCTELCTLHFQKDTTADNIASGLLFGDGSAAILVTHNEDKLEGLMIKHFYSEVGFNGKEDMSWELSSSGFLMKLSGYVPDLIEKGFNGLLKNALQNADMNQEDISHWCIHPGGKRILSSIEKSTSISTEDLQYSYRVLNDFGNMSSPTILFVLKEIMNSLEKDKEEMINIFGAAFGPGLTMETFILSND
;
A
#
# COMPACT_ATOMS: atom_id res chain seq x y z
N LEU A 1 -4.99 -6.61 16.36
CA LEU A 1 -4.77 -7.22 15.04
C LEU A 1 -5.64 -6.53 13.99
N ILE A 2 -5.03 -6.05 12.90
CA ILE A 2 -5.75 -5.54 11.72
C ILE A 2 -5.40 -6.45 10.55
N THR A 3 -6.40 -7.08 9.94
CA THR A 3 -6.21 -7.85 8.70
C THR A 3 -6.66 -7.05 7.50
N VAL A 4 -5.97 -7.21 6.38
CA VAL A 4 -6.25 -6.55 5.11
C VAL A 4 -6.33 -7.59 4.01
N SER A 5 -7.44 -7.65 3.28
CA SER A 5 -7.59 -8.49 2.11
C SER A 5 -8.70 -7.98 1.17
N CYS A 6 -8.45 -8.09 -0.13
CA CYS A 6 -9.42 -7.86 -1.19
C CYS A 6 -9.72 -9.13 -1.99
N THR A 7 -8.98 -10.21 -1.74
CA THR A 7 -9.02 -11.45 -2.52
C THR A 7 -9.68 -12.62 -1.78
N GLY A 8 -10.06 -12.40 -0.52
CA GLY A 8 -10.77 -13.38 0.28
C GLY A 8 -11.92 -12.74 1.05
N MET A 9 -13.01 -13.50 1.19
CA MET A 9 -14.16 -13.09 1.99
C MET A 9 -14.75 -14.33 2.66
N SER A 10 -14.60 -14.41 3.97
CA SER A 10 -15.15 -15.49 4.77
C SER A 10 -15.60 -14.98 6.15
N ALA A 11 -16.57 -15.67 6.73
CA ALA A 11 -16.95 -15.51 8.12
C ALA A 11 -17.07 -16.92 8.74
N PRO A 12 -16.18 -17.31 9.63
CA PRO A 12 -15.08 -16.57 10.28
C PRO A 12 -14.00 -16.08 9.31
N GLY A 13 -13.44 -14.90 9.59
CA GLY A 13 -12.45 -14.23 8.73
C GLY A 13 -11.00 -14.65 9.00
N LEU A 14 -10.10 -14.11 8.19
CA LEU A 14 -8.65 -14.32 8.33
C LEU A 14 -8.13 -13.94 9.73
N ASP A 15 -8.70 -12.92 10.35
CA ASP A 15 -8.36 -12.46 11.70
C ASP A 15 -8.54 -13.57 12.75
N LEU A 16 -9.63 -14.33 12.68
CA LEU A 16 -9.87 -15.45 13.58
C LEU A 16 -8.96 -16.64 13.29
N GLN A 17 -8.67 -16.91 12.02
CA GLN A 17 -7.74 -17.97 11.63
C GLN A 17 -6.32 -17.69 12.15
N ILE A 18 -5.87 -16.42 12.05
CA ILE A 18 -4.57 -16.01 12.61
C ILE A 18 -4.58 -16.16 14.13
N MET A 19 -5.63 -15.71 14.82
CA MET A 19 -5.73 -15.83 16.27
C MET A 19 -5.62 -17.28 16.73
N GLU A 20 -6.37 -18.18 16.10
CA GLU A 20 -6.37 -19.61 16.44
C GLU A 20 -5.01 -20.25 16.15
N THR A 21 -4.46 -20.02 14.94
CA THR A 21 -3.20 -20.64 14.51
C THR A 21 -2.00 -20.20 15.35
N MET A 22 -2.00 -18.94 15.79
CA MET A 22 -0.91 -18.35 16.57
C MET A 22 -1.15 -18.36 18.08
N ASP A 23 -2.23 -18.98 18.53
CA ASP A 23 -2.65 -19.03 19.95
C ASP A 23 -2.66 -17.64 20.60
N LEU A 24 -3.24 -16.65 19.89
CA LEU A 24 -3.32 -15.29 20.40
C LEU A 24 -4.40 -15.19 21.49
N PRO A 25 -4.25 -14.25 22.45
CA PRO A 25 -5.25 -14.02 23.48
C PRO A 25 -6.64 -13.77 22.89
N ILE A 26 -7.65 -14.45 23.42
CA ILE A 26 -9.04 -14.40 22.91
C ILE A 26 -9.70 -13.01 23.04
N ASN A 27 -9.13 -12.11 23.83
CA ASN A 27 -9.65 -10.78 24.12
C ASN A 27 -8.90 -9.67 23.38
N ILE A 28 -8.05 -9.98 22.40
CA ILE A 28 -7.40 -8.94 21.61
C ILE A 28 -8.42 -8.17 20.78
N PHE A 29 -8.19 -6.86 20.65
CA PHE A 29 -8.94 -6.05 19.70
C PHE A 29 -8.55 -6.46 18.28
N ARG A 30 -9.54 -6.65 17.41
CA ARG A 30 -9.33 -7.01 16.01
C ARG A 30 -10.32 -6.30 15.10
N THR A 31 -9.87 -6.01 13.89
CA THR A 31 -10.68 -5.46 12.81
C THR A 31 -10.12 -5.86 11.46
N SER A 32 -10.91 -5.68 10.41
CA SER A 32 -10.52 -6.00 9.03
C SER A 32 -10.75 -4.81 8.12
N VAL A 33 -9.83 -4.59 7.20
CA VAL A 33 -9.90 -3.59 6.12
C VAL A 33 -9.99 -4.35 4.81
N ASN A 34 -11.21 -4.51 4.30
CA ASN A 34 -11.48 -5.35 3.13
C ASN A 34 -12.01 -4.54 1.95
N PHE A 35 -11.75 -5.00 0.74
CA PHE A 35 -12.29 -4.44 -0.51
C PHE A 35 -11.94 -2.96 -0.77
N MET A 36 -10.77 -2.52 -0.34
CA MET A 36 -10.28 -1.17 -0.63
C MET A 36 -9.26 -1.13 -1.76
N GLY A 37 -8.71 -2.28 -2.17
CA GLY A 37 -7.69 -2.38 -3.22
C GLY A 37 -6.27 -2.15 -2.73
N CYS A 38 -5.38 -1.80 -3.67
CA CYS A 38 -3.93 -1.76 -3.42
C CYS A 38 -3.48 -0.73 -2.37
N TYR A 39 -4.29 0.27 -2.05
CA TYR A 39 -3.99 1.27 -1.01
C TYR A 39 -4.42 0.86 0.41
N ALA A 40 -5.07 -0.29 0.57
CA ALA A 40 -5.66 -0.71 1.84
C ALA A 40 -4.64 -0.83 2.99
N ALA A 41 -3.38 -1.17 2.69
CA ALA A 41 -2.32 -1.19 3.69
C ALA A 41 -2.13 0.19 4.36
N ILE A 42 -2.21 1.29 3.60
CA ILE A 42 -2.10 2.65 4.13
C ILE A 42 -3.28 2.98 5.04
N HIS A 43 -4.50 2.55 4.68
CA HIS A 43 -5.65 2.68 5.58
C HIS A 43 -5.48 1.92 6.88
N ALA A 44 -4.94 0.70 6.83
CA ALA A 44 -4.63 -0.06 8.04
C ALA A 44 -3.55 0.64 8.89
N MET A 45 -2.55 1.26 8.26
CA MET A 45 -1.55 2.08 8.95
C MET A 45 -2.19 3.30 9.65
N LYS A 46 -3.14 4.00 9.00
CA LYS A 46 -3.90 5.11 9.62
C LYS A 46 -4.67 4.64 10.86
N LEU A 47 -5.34 3.49 10.78
CA LEU A 47 -6.05 2.91 11.93
C LEU A 47 -5.09 2.55 13.05
N ALA A 48 -3.96 1.90 12.74
CA ALA A 48 -2.96 1.52 13.72
C ALA A 48 -2.36 2.74 14.42
N ASP A 49 -2.02 3.78 13.67
CA ASP A 49 -1.52 5.06 14.20
C ASP A 49 -2.54 5.71 15.15
N ALA A 50 -3.82 5.74 14.76
CA ALA A 50 -4.89 6.26 15.61
C ALA A 50 -5.04 5.46 16.91
N PHE A 51 -4.96 4.13 16.87
CA PHE A 51 -4.98 3.28 18.06
C PHE A 51 -3.77 3.55 18.96
N CYS A 52 -2.56 3.61 18.41
CA CYS A 52 -1.34 3.84 19.18
C CYS A 52 -1.28 5.27 19.78
N LYS A 53 -1.85 6.27 19.08
CA LYS A 53 -1.98 7.63 19.62
C LYS A 53 -2.98 7.71 20.78
N ASN A 54 -4.04 6.90 20.74
CA ASN A 54 -5.06 6.88 21.79
C ASN A 54 -4.65 6.03 23.00
N ASP A 55 -3.93 4.95 22.80
CA ASP A 55 -3.39 4.08 23.86
C ASP A 55 -1.90 3.83 23.63
N LYS A 56 -1.07 4.47 24.47
CA LYS A 56 0.39 4.37 24.41
C LYS A 56 0.94 2.96 24.62
N LYS A 57 0.14 2.03 25.16
CA LYS A 57 0.51 0.63 25.36
C LYS A 57 0.08 -0.26 24.19
N ALA A 58 -0.69 0.28 23.24
CA ALA A 58 -1.16 -0.48 22.10
C ALA A 58 0.01 -0.95 21.23
N LYS A 59 -0.03 -2.21 20.86
CA LYS A 59 0.85 -2.85 19.86
C LYS A 59 -0.05 -3.40 18.79
N VAL A 60 -0.02 -2.77 17.62
CA VAL A 60 -0.94 -3.09 16.53
C VAL A 60 -0.19 -3.83 15.42
N VAL A 61 -0.52 -5.11 15.24
CA VAL A 61 -0.03 -5.89 14.11
C VAL A 61 -1.02 -5.73 12.96
N ILE A 62 -0.52 -5.31 11.81
CA ILE A 62 -1.25 -5.29 10.54
C ILE A 62 -0.78 -6.47 9.72
N VAL A 63 -1.69 -7.27 9.18
CA VAL A 63 -1.41 -8.37 8.26
C VAL A 63 -2.18 -8.13 6.96
N CYS A 64 -1.44 -7.87 5.88
CA CYS A 64 -1.98 -7.74 4.53
C CYS A 64 -1.73 -9.06 3.79
N THR A 65 -2.79 -9.73 3.33
CA THR A 65 -2.67 -11.00 2.60
C THR A 65 -3.57 -10.99 1.38
N GLU A 66 -2.98 -11.21 0.23
CA GLU A 66 -3.70 -11.26 -1.03
C GLU A 66 -3.33 -12.53 -1.81
N LEU A 67 -4.34 -13.21 -2.31
CA LEU A 67 -4.24 -14.41 -3.12
C LEU A 67 -4.89 -14.13 -4.48
N CYS A 68 -4.27 -13.26 -5.26
CA CYS A 68 -4.79 -12.79 -6.54
C CYS A 68 -4.99 -13.94 -7.55
N THR A 69 -4.15 -14.97 -7.49
CA THR A 69 -4.22 -16.13 -8.38
C THR A 69 -5.51 -16.95 -8.22
N LEU A 70 -6.21 -16.87 -7.08
CA LEU A 70 -7.52 -17.50 -6.87
C LEU A 70 -8.61 -16.92 -7.79
N HIS A 71 -8.41 -15.71 -8.30
CA HIS A 71 -9.38 -15.00 -9.14
C HIS A 71 -9.01 -15.00 -10.62
N PHE A 72 -8.09 -15.89 -11.01
CA PHE A 72 -7.72 -16.07 -12.40
C PHE A 72 -8.94 -16.42 -13.27
N GLN A 73 -9.17 -15.63 -14.31
CA GLN A 73 -10.23 -15.86 -15.29
C GLN A 73 -9.68 -16.52 -16.54
N LYS A 74 -10.37 -17.54 -17.05
CA LYS A 74 -10.00 -18.23 -18.31
C LYS A 74 -10.40 -17.44 -19.56
N ASP A 75 -11.12 -16.34 -19.39
CA ASP A 75 -11.51 -15.47 -20.49
C ASP A 75 -10.28 -14.72 -21.03
N THR A 76 -10.17 -14.64 -22.35
CA THR A 76 -9.03 -14.08 -23.09
C THR A 76 -9.22 -12.60 -23.47
N THR A 77 -10.01 -11.85 -22.72
CA THR A 77 -10.07 -10.39 -22.89
C THR A 77 -8.71 -9.76 -22.57
N ALA A 78 -8.41 -8.61 -23.18
CA ALA A 78 -7.16 -7.90 -22.96
C ALA A 78 -6.95 -7.57 -21.47
N ASP A 79 -8.01 -7.19 -20.75
CA ASP A 79 -7.97 -6.86 -19.32
C ASP A 79 -7.65 -8.09 -18.45
N ASN A 80 -8.26 -9.26 -18.77
CA ASN A 80 -7.99 -10.49 -18.04
C ASN A 80 -6.57 -11.02 -18.28
N ILE A 81 -6.07 -10.92 -19.52
CA ILE A 81 -4.68 -11.27 -19.84
C ILE A 81 -3.72 -10.33 -19.10
N ALA A 82 -3.95 -9.02 -19.17
CA ALA A 82 -3.11 -8.04 -18.50
C ALA A 82 -3.11 -8.26 -16.97
N SER A 83 -4.27 -8.47 -16.36
CA SER A 83 -4.40 -8.74 -14.93
C SER A 83 -3.73 -10.06 -14.54
N GLY A 84 -3.95 -11.13 -15.31
CA GLY A 84 -3.34 -12.44 -15.05
C GLY A 84 -1.81 -12.46 -15.14
N LEU A 85 -1.21 -11.54 -15.92
CA LEU A 85 0.25 -11.37 -16.03
C LEU A 85 0.83 -10.42 -15.00
N LEU A 86 0.01 -9.53 -14.44
CA LEU A 86 0.44 -8.46 -13.53
C LEU A 86 0.33 -8.87 -12.07
N PHE A 87 -0.81 -9.47 -11.68
CA PHE A 87 -1.10 -9.74 -10.29
C PHE A 87 -0.48 -11.03 -9.79
N GLY A 88 0.08 -10.99 -8.58
CA GLY A 88 0.64 -12.12 -7.84
C GLY A 88 0.07 -12.24 -6.44
N ASP A 89 0.43 -13.32 -5.74
CA ASP A 89 0.07 -13.56 -4.36
C ASP A 89 1.13 -13.00 -3.42
N GLY A 90 0.73 -12.51 -2.26
CA GLY A 90 1.67 -12.02 -1.28
C GLY A 90 1.05 -11.80 0.09
N SER A 91 1.90 -11.86 1.10
CA SER A 91 1.55 -11.53 2.47
C SER A 91 2.67 -10.72 3.14
N ALA A 92 2.28 -9.67 3.86
CA ALA A 92 3.18 -8.83 4.64
C ALA A 92 2.58 -8.51 6.00
N ALA A 93 3.43 -8.43 7.02
CA ALA A 93 3.03 -7.99 8.34
C ALA A 93 3.93 -6.86 8.84
N ILE A 94 3.33 -5.86 9.48
CA ILE A 94 4.04 -4.79 10.15
C ILE A 94 3.52 -4.61 11.57
N LEU A 95 4.41 -4.19 12.45
CA LEU A 95 4.08 -3.81 13.82
C LEU A 95 4.11 -2.28 13.93
N VAL A 96 3.03 -1.69 14.44
CA VAL A 96 2.94 -0.27 14.80
C VAL A 96 2.79 -0.16 16.30
N THR A 97 3.62 0.70 16.91
CA THR A 97 3.61 0.95 18.36
C THR A 97 3.69 2.43 18.65
N HIS A 98 3.48 2.82 19.90
CA HIS A 98 3.76 4.18 20.32
C HIS A 98 5.28 4.44 20.38
N ASN A 99 5.71 5.66 20.10
CA ASN A 99 7.13 6.06 20.04
C ASN A 99 7.93 5.78 21.34
N GLU A 100 7.26 5.75 22.50
CA GLU A 100 7.91 5.45 23.79
C GLU A 100 8.48 4.02 23.91
N ASP A 101 8.08 3.09 23.04
CA ASP A 101 8.56 1.70 23.07
C ASP A 101 10.04 1.52 22.66
N LYS A 102 10.68 2.57 22.13
CA LYS A 102 12.09 2.61 21.71
C LYS A 102 12.49 1.42 20.82
N LEU A 103 11.57 0.92 20.03
CA LEU A 103 11.87 -0.08 19.03
C LEU A 103 12.60 0.58 17.84
N GLU A 104 13.53 -0.14 17.25
CA GLU A 104 14.12 0.28 15.97
C GLU A 104 13.01 0.33 14.91
N GLY A 105 12.85 1.47 14.26
CA GLY A 105 11.81 1.65 13.24
C GLY A 105 11.70 3.08 12.77
N LEU A 106 10.71 3.32 11.92
CA LEU A 106 10.39 4.63 11.38
C LEU A 106 9.13 5.18 12.03
N MET A 107 9.11 6.47 12.32
CA MET A 107 7.93 7.16 12.84
C MET A 107 6.97 7.52 11.71
N ILE A 108 5.69 7.30 11.94
CA ILE A 108 4.63 7.79 11.05
C ILE A 108 4.44 9.28 11.33
N LYS A 109 4.78 10.12 10.34
CA LYS A 109 4.68 11.57 10.45
C LYS A 109 3.35 12.09 9.93
N HIS A 110 2.96 11.68 8.74
CA HIS A 110 1.81 12.25 8.07
C HIS A 110 1.10 11.26 7.15
N PHE A 111 -0.20 11.48 6.96
CA PHE A 111 -1.01 10.84 5.94
C PHE A 111 -1.78 11.89 5.15
N TYR A 112 -1.92 11.68 3.85
CA TYR A 112 -2.75 12.51 3.00
C TYR A 112 -3.49 11.65 1.98
N SER A 113 -4.68 12.07 1.56
CA SER A 113 -5.54 11.30 0.66
C SER A 113 -6.26 12.21 -0.33
N GLU A 114 -6.42 11.72 -1.55
CA GLU A 114 -7.30 12.33 -2.54
C GLU A 114 -8.13 11.27 -3.28
N VAL A 115 -9.32 11.66 -3.71
CA VAL A 115 -10.20 10.83 -4.54
C VAL A 115 -10.47 11.53 -5.86
N GLY A 116 -10.05 10.90 -6.96
CA GLY A 116 -10.30 11.37 -8.32
C GLY A 116 -11.52 10.66 -8.92
N PHE A 117 -12.71 11.20 -8.73
CA PHE A 117 -13.97 10.60 -9.22
C PHE A 117 -14.01 10.36 -10.73
N ASN A 118 -13.18 11.06 -11.52
CA ASN A 118 -13.06 10.86 -12.97
C ASN A 118 -12.50 9.48 -13.35
N GLY A 119 -11.86 8.76 -12.42
CA GLY A 119 -11.31 7.43 -12.61
C GLY A 119 -12.19 6.28 -12.08
N LYS A 120 -13.42 6.57 -11.65
CA LYS A 120 -14.31 5.57 -11.03
C LYS A 120 -14.58 4.35 -11.90
N GLU A 121 -14.74 4.55 -13.21
CA GLU A 121 -15.03 3.48 -14.17
C GLU A 121 -13.77 2.77 -14.69
N ASP A 122 -12.58 3.30 -14.38
CA ASP A 122 -11.31 2.82 -14.94
C ASP A 122 -10.63 1.76 -14.08
N MET A 123 -10.96 1.72 -12.78
CA MET A 123 -10.45 0.70 -11.87
C MET A 123 -11.58 0.28 -10.92
N SER A 124 -12.05 -0.95 -11.05
CA SER A 124 -13.03 -1.55 -10.15
C SER A 124 -12.69 -3.01 -9.83
N TRP A 125 -13.16 -3.46 -8.67
CA TRP A 125 -13.06 -4.83 -8.19
C TRP A 125 -14.42 -5.25 -7.69
N GLU A 126 -15.12 -6.10 -8.44
CA GLU A 126 -16.54 -6.34 -8.26
C GLU A 126 -16.83 -7.82 -8.05
N LEU A 127 -17.79 -8.12 -7.18
CA LEU A 127 -18.29 -9.48 -6.97
C LEU A 127 -19.24 -9.86 -8.12
N SER A 128 -19.02 -11.02 -8.72
CA SER A 128 -19.88 -11.60 -9.74
C SER A 128 -20.26 -13.03 -9.43
N SER A 129 -21.08 -13.64 -10.31
CA SER A 129 -21.43 -15.07 -10.23
C SER A 129 -20.25 -16.02 -10.51
N SER A 130 -19.17 -15.52 -11.13
CA SER A 130 -17.95 -16.29 -11.45
C SER A 130 -16.76 -15.95 -10.54
N GLY A 131 -16.98 -15.21 -9.46
CA GLY A 131 -15.95 -14.73 -8.55
C GLY A 131 -15.75 -13.21 -8.63
N PHE A 132 -14.59 -12.74 -8.22
CA PHE A 132 -14.28 -11.32 -8.30
C PHE A 132 -13.72 -10.98 -9.67
N LEU A 133 -14.25 -9.91 -10.27
CA LEU A 133 -13.84 -9.41 -11.56
C LEU A 133 -13.06 -8.11 -11.42
N MET A 134 -11.87 -8.10 -11.99
CA MET A 134 -11.04 -6.91 -12.10
C MET A 134 -11.36 -6.17 -13.40
N LYS A 135 -11.65 -4.87 -13.29
CA LYS A 135 -11.60 -3.95 -14.41
C LYS A 135 -10.43 -3.00 -14.20
N LEU A 136 -9.49 -3.04 -15.11
CA LEU A 136 -8.28 -2.21 -15.09
C LEU A 136 -8.08 -1.60 -16.47
N SER A 137 -8.63 -0.42 -16.66
CA SER A 137 -8.53 0.31 -17.92
C SER A 137 -7.08 0.73 -18.22
N GLY A 138 -6.73 0.68 -19.50
CA GLY A 138 -5.47 1.24 -20.00
C GLY A 138 -5.29 2.73 -19.76
N TYR A 139 -6.32 3.46 -19.33
CA TYR A 139 -6.29 4.90 -19.04
C TYR A 139 -5.83 5.22 -17.60
N VAL A 140 -5.78 4.25 -16.68
CA VAL A 140 -5.35 4.48 -15.29
C VAL A 140 -3.98 5.16 -15.20
N PRO A 141 -2.94 4.76 -15.98
CA PRO A 141 -1.66 5.47 -15.97
C PRO A 141 -1.77 6.96 -16.36
N ASP A 142 -2.63 7.29 -17.31
CA ASP A 142 -2.83 8.67 -17.78
C ASP A 142 -3.53 9.53 -16.70
N LEU A 143 -4.45 8.93 -15.93
CA LEU A 143 -5.10 9.60 -14.79
C LEU A 143 -4.08 9.89 -13.68
N ILE A 144 -3.19 8.93 -13.41
CA ILE A 144 -2.12 9.10 -12.42
C ILE A 144 -1.12 10.17 -12.91
N GLU A 145 -0.71 10.13 -14.17
CA GLU A 145 0.18 11.16 -14.75
C GLU A 145 -0.37 12.57 -14.56
N LYS A 146 -1.68 12.75 -14.73
CA LYS A 146 -2.34 14.06 -14.55
C LYS A 146 -2.52 14.47 -13.09
N GLY A 147 -2.75 13.51 -12.19
CA GLY A 147 -3.13 13.78 -10.80
C GLY A 147 -1.98 13.74 -9.81
N PHE A 148 -0.95 12.92 -10.06
CA PHE A 148 0.06 12.60 -9.05
C PHE A 148 0.91 13.80 -8.60
N ASN A 149 1.29 14.69 -9.52
CA ASN A 149 2.06 15.89 -9.16
C ASN A 149 1.27 16.82 -8.22
N GLY A 150 -0.04 16.95 -8.45
CA GLY A 150 -0.94 17.70 -7.55
C GLY A 150 -1.03 17.05 -6.18
N LEU A 151 -1.27 15.73 -6.14
CA LEU A 151 -1.29 14.93 -4.90
C LEU A 151 0.00 15.11 -4.09
N LEU A 152 1.16 14.93 -4.75
CA LEU A 152 2.48 15.07 -4.13
C LEU A 152 2.65 16.44 -3.49
N LYS A 153 2.38 17.50 -4.27
CA LYS A 153 2.49 18.88 -3.78
C LYS A 153 1.57 19.12 -2.57
N ASN A 154 0.32 18.69 -2.63
CA ASN A 154 -0.64 18.88 -1.55
C ASN A 154 -0.25 18.06 -0.31
N ALA A 155 0.21 16.82 -0.48
CA ALA A 155 0.65 15.97 0.62
C ALA A 155 1.87 16.55 1.34
N LEU A 156 2.88 17.03 0.60
CA LEU A 156 4.08 17.65 1.17
C LEU A 156 3.74 18.98 1.85
N GLN A 157 2.90 19.82 1.23
CA GLN A 157 2.45 21.08 1.83
C GLN A 157 1.68 20.85 3.14
N ASN A 158 0.84 19.82 3.24
CA ASN A 158 0.15 19.46 4.48
C ASN A 158 1.10 18.93 5.57
N ALA A 159 2.27 18.45 5.20
CA ALA A 159 3.30 17.98 6.10
C ALA A 159 4.37 19.06 6.42
N ASP A 160 4.20 20.28 5.93
CA ASP A 160 5.20 21.37 6.02
C ASP A 160 6.59 20.95 5.47
N MET A 161 6.61 20.17 4.39
CA MET A 161 7.82 19.63 3.74
C MET A 161 7.91 20.05 2.28
N ASN A 162 9.14 20.01 1.73
CA ASN A 162 9.43 20.13 0.31
C ASN A 162 9.85 18.79 -0.28
N GLN A 163 9.88 18.69 -1.60
CA GLN A 163 10.27 17.43 -2.27
C GLN A 163 11.74 17.06 -2.00
N GLU A 164 12.59 18.04 -1.82
CA GLU A 164 14.01 17.90 -1.51
C GLU A 164 14.27 17.31 -0.11
N ASP A 165 13.27 17.37 0.78
CA ASP A 165 13.34 16.79 2.10
C ASP A 165 13.11 15.26 2.08
N ILE A 166 12.61 14.72 0.95
CA ILE A 166 12.32 13.31 0.78
C ILE A 166 13.57 12.56 0.30
N SER A 167 14.05 11.65 1.13
CA SER A 167 15.23 10.82 0.82
C SER A 167 14.89 9.54 0.04
N HIS A 168 13.69 8.99 0.20
CA HIS A 168 13.28 7.73 -0.43
C HIS A 168 11.82 7.74 -0.87
N TRP A 169 11.55 7.06 -1.99
CA TRP A 169 10.23 6.99 -2.61
C TRP A 169 9.66 5.56 -2.53
N CYS A 170 8.67 5.37 -1.68
CA CYS A 170 7.97 4.11 -1.49
C CYS A 170 6.67 4.10 -2.30
N ILE A 171 6.78 3.93 -3.60
CA ILE A 171 5.63 3.99 -4.50
C ILE A 171 5.11 2.59 -4.80
N HIS A 172 3.81 2.37 -4.59
CA HIS A 172 3.15 1.13 -4.97
C HIS A 172 3.26 0.89 -6.47
N PRO A 173 3.93 -0.19 -6.92
CA PRO A 173 4.09 -0.48 -8.33
C PRO A 173 2.84 -1.17 -8.90
N GLY A 174 1.77 -0.42 -9.12
CA GLY A 174 0.54 -0.93 -9.72
C GLY A 174 0.71 -1.54 -11.11
N GLY A 175 1.86 -1.29 -11.75
CA GLY A 175 2.33 -1.77 -13.03
C GLY A 175 3.43 -0.84 -13.56
N LYS A 176 4.23 -1.31 -14.52
CA LYS A 176 5.35 -0.53 -15.08
C LYS A 176 4.91 0.84 -15.61
N ARG A 177 3.74 0.91 -16.28
CA ARG A 177 3.20 2.17 -16.82
C ARG A 177 2.85 3.17 -15.73
N ILE A 178 2.43 2.73 -14.54
CA ILE A 178 2.14 3.60 -13.39
C ILE A 178 3.43 4.31 -12.94
N LEU A 179 4.51 3.56 -12.74
CA LEU A 179 5.81 4.12 -12.35
C LEU A 179 6.31 5.11 -13.42
N SER A 180 6.26 4.71 -14.70
CA SER A 180 6.65 5.60 -15.80
C SER A 180 5.79 6.88 -15.91
N SER A 181 4.52 6.83 -15.53
CA SER A 181 3.65 8.02 -15.50
C SER A 181 4.04 8.97 -14.36
N ILE A 182 4.47 8.44 -13.23
CA ILE A 182 5.00 9.24 -12.11
C ILE A 182 6.30 9.92 -12.50
N GLU A 183 7.25 9.20 -13.12
CA GLU A 183 8.49 9.76 -13.64
C GLU A 183 8.25 10.93 -14.62
N LYS A 184 7.27 10.77 -15.51
CA LYS A 184 6.93 11.82 -16.49
C LYS A 184 6.29 13.06 -15.88
N SER A 185 5.48 12.89 -14.85
CA SER A 185 4.70 13.97 -14.24
C SER A 185 5.43 14.72 -13.13
N THR A 186 6.56 14.18 -12.67
CA THR A 186 7.36 14.72 -11.56
C THR A 186 8.84 14.76 -11.93
N SER A 187 9.69 15.24 -11.02
CA SER A 187 11.15 15.13 -11.12
C SER A 187 11.73 13.86 -10.50
N ILE A 188 10.87 12.91 -10.07
CA ILE A 188 11.30 11.62 -9.51
C ILE A 188 11.85 10.76 -10.63
N SER A 189 13.07 10.28 -10.46
CA SER A 189 13.79 9.49 -11.47
C SER A 189 13.49 7.98 -11.35
N THR A 190 13.93 7.22 -12.36
CA THR A 190 13.89 5.75 -12.31
C THR A 190 14.74 5.20 -11.16
N GLU A 191 15.86 5.86 -10.83
CA GLU A 191 16.73 5.47 -9.71
C GLU A 191 16.03 5.67 -8.37
N ASP A 192 15.30 6.76 -8.19
CA ASP A 192 14.47 7.01 -7.00
C ASP A 192 13.40 5.93 -6.83
N LEU A 193 12.87 5.38 -7.91
CA LEU A 193 11.85 4.33 -7.93
C LEU A 193 12.42 2.90 -8.00
N GLN A 194 13.73 2.71 -7.84
CA GLN A 194 14.39 1.42 -8.00
C GLN A 194 13.79 0.29 -7.16
N TYR A 195 13.40 0.57 -5.92
CA TYR A 195 12.78 -0.42 -5.02
C TYR A 195 11.39 -0.84 -5.50
N SER A 196 10.60 0.10 -6.01
CA SER A 196 9.30 -0.16 -6.62
C SER A 196 9.43 -1.02 -7.88
N TYR A 197 10.38 -0.70 -8.75
CA TYR A 197 10.67 -1.51 -9.94
C TYR A 197 11.16 -2.91 -9.58
N ARG A 198 12.04 -3.04 -8.58
CA ARG A 198 12.54 -4.34 -8.10
C ARG A 198 11.40 -5.21 -7.59
N VAL A 199 10.55 -4.68 -6.71
CA VAL A 199 9.41 -5.43 -6.17
C VAL A 199 8.45 -5.85 -7.29
N LEU A 200 8.16 -4.98 -8.26
CA LEU A 200 7.33 -5.34 -9.42
C LEU A 200 7.95 -6.45 -10.25
N ASN A 201 9.27 -6.42 -10.47
CA ASN A 201 9.98 -7.44 -11.24
C ASN A 201 9.98 -8.80 -10.54
N ASP A 202 10.19 -8.80 -9.22
CA ASP A 202 10.44 -10.03 -8.47
C ASP A 202 9.14 -10.71 -7.98
N PHE A 203 8.09 -9.91 -7.71
CA PHE A 203 6.85 -10.39 -7.10
C PHE A 203 5.58 -10.03 -7.87
N GLY A 204 5.64 -9.13 -8.85
CA GLY A 204 4.45 -8.58 -9.51
C GLY A 204 3.69 -7.61 -8.60
N ASN A 205 2.43 -7.33 -8.95
CA ASN A 205 1.52 -6.55 -8.11
C ASN A 205 0.72 -7.51 -7.21
N MET A 206 1.07 -7.56 -5.94
CA MET A 206 0.39 -8.36 -4.92
C MET A 206 -0.77 -7.59 -4.25
N SER A 207 -1.27 -6.50 -4.86
CA SER A 207 -2.28 -5.61 -4.27
C SER A 207 -1.81 -4.98 -2.95
N SER A 208 -2.56 -5.11 -1.84
CA SER A 208 -2.30 -4.39 -0.58
C SER A 208 -0.92 -4.64 0.05
N PRO A 209 -0.30 -5.83 0.06
CA PRO A 209 1.02 -6.00 0.64
C PRO A 209 2.16 -5.42 -0.20
N THR A 210 1.96 -5.12 -1.48
CA THR A 210 3.06 -4.72 -2.38
C THR A 210 3.83 -3.49 -1.86
N ILE A 211 3.13 -2.47 -1.38
CA ILE A 211 3.78 -1.26 -0.85
C ILE A 211 4.63 -1.56 0.40
N LEU A 212 4.23 -2.56 1.20
CA LEU A 212 4.99 -2.99 2.37
C LEU A 212 6.25 -3.76 1.97
N PHE A 213 6.23 -4.47 0.83
CA PHE A 213 7.43 -5.06 0.25
C PHE A 213 8.40 -3.96 -0.21
N VAL A 214 7.90 -2.91 -0.89
CA VAL A 214 8.74 -1.76 -1.27
C VAL A 214 9.33 -1.09 -0.03
N LEU A 215 8.52 -0.86 0.99
CA LEU A 215 9.00 -0.28 2.27
C LEU A 215 10.08 -1.14 2.91
N LYS A 216 9.92 -2.47 2.91
CA LYS A 216 10.92 -3.41 3.44
C LYS A 216 12.23 -3.34 2.66
N GLU A 217 12.19 -3.26 1.32
CA GLU A 217 13.40 -3.10 0.50
C GLU A 217 14.14 -1.80 0.84
N ILE A 218 13.40 -0.69 0.99
CA ILE A 218 13.98 0.58 1.44
C ILE A 218 14.61 0.42 2.82
N MET A 219 13.86 -0.09 3.81
CA MET A 219 14.36 -0.26 5.18
C MET A 219 15.61 -1.17 5.25
N ASN A 220 15.67 -2.21 4.43
CA ASN A 220 16.83 -3.08 4.35
C ASN A 220 18.07 -2.38 3.75
N SER A 221 17.86 -1.34 2.92
CA SER A 221 18.95 -0.57 2.30
C SER A 221 19.49 0.55 3.20
N LEU A 222 18.74 0.94 4.24
CA LEU A 222 19.17 1.97 5.16
C LEU A 222 20.37 1.46 5.98
N GLU A 223 21.49 2.18 5.89
CA GLU A 223 22.65 1.90 6.72
C GLU A 223 22.35 2.33 8.18
N LYS A 224 22.50 1.40 9.12
CA LYS A 224 22.16 1.60 10.54
C LYS A 224 23.00 2.67 11.26
N ASP A 225 24.14 3.05 10.68
CA ASP A 225 25.13 3.92 11.31
C ASP A 225 25.18 5.34 10.74
N LYS A 226 24.27 5.71 9.85
CA LYS A 226 24.23 7.07 9.30
C LYS A 226 23.29 7.95 10.10
N GLU A 227 23.82 9.05 10.63
CA GLU A 227 23.05 10.16 11.25
C GLU A 227 22.29 11.01 10.21
N GLU A 228 22.01 10.47 9.02
CA GLU A 228 21.28 11.20 7.99
C GLU A 228 19.78 11.18 8.28
N MET A 229 19.13 12.35 8.09
CA MET A 229 17.67 12.45 8.16
C MET A 229 17.05 11.61 7.04
N ILE A 230 16.20 10.66 7.41
CA ILE A 230 15.50 9.80 6.49
C ILE A 230 14.02 10.21 6.50
N ASN A 231 13.53 10.63 5.35
CA ASN A 231 12.12 10.84 5.11
C ASN A 231 11.69 10.00 3.91
N ILE A 232 10.74 9.08 4.13
CA ILE A 232 10.19 8.21 3.11
C ILE A 232 8.80 8.69 2.75
N PHE A 233 8.61 9.12 1.51
CA PHE A 233 7.26 9.37 0.97
C PHE A 233 6.71 8.10 0.35
N GLY A 234 5.55 7.65 0.81
CA GLY A 234 4.84 6.51 0.25
C GLY A 234 3.54 6.92 -0.43
N ALA A 235 3.22 6.25 -1.55
CA ALA A 235 1.94 6.43 -2.24
C ALA A 235 1.42 5.12 -2.83
N ALA A 236 0.11 4.90 -2.73
CA ALA A 236 -0.59 3.80 -3.36
C ALA A 236 -1.91 4.27 -3.99
N PHE A 237 -2.36 3.51 -4.98
CA PHE A 237 -3.52 3.82 -5.81
C PHE A 237 -4.47 2.63 -5.83
N GLY A 238 -5.74 2.90 -6.04
CA GLY A 238 -6.73 1.83 -6.16
C GLY A 238 -8.11 2.34 -6.57
N PRO A 239 -9.11 1.48 -6.49
CA PRO A 239 -10.46 1.81 -6.94
C PRO A 239 -10.96 3.17 -6.42
N GLY A 240 -11.63 3.95 -7.35
CA GLY A 240 -12.19 5.22 -6.94
C GLY A 240 -12.03 6.39 -7.93
N LEU A 241 -10.94 6.76 -8.56
CA LEU A 241 -9.55 6.45 -8.25
C LEU A 241 -9.16 7.04 -6.88
N THR A 242 -8.76 6.22 -5.96
CA THR A 242 -8.27 6.68 -4.66
C THR A 242 -6.76 6.71 -4.66
N MET A 243 -6.19 7.76 -4.11
CA MET A 243 -4.75 7.97 -3.95
C MET A 243 -4.45 8.21 -2.47
N GLU A 244 -3.63 7.38 -1.90
CA GLU A 244 -3.27 7.40 -0.48
C GLU A 244 -1.78 7.60 -0.31
N THR A 245 -1.39 8.44 0.64
CA THR A 245 0.03 8.70 0.93
C THR A 245 0.34 8.57 2.41
N PHE A 246 1.62 8.33 2.70
CA PHE A 246 2.20 8.44 4.02
C PHE A 246 3.59 9.08 3.96
N ILE A 247 4.02 9.67 5.07
CA ILE A 247 5.40 10.08 5.31
C ILE A 247 5.90 9.37 6.56
N LEU A 248 7.03 8.65 6.42
CA LEU A 248 7.75 8.04 7.54
C LEU A 248 9.09 8.72 7.70
N SER A 249 9.59 8.81 8.94
CA SER A 249 10.89 9.41 9.24
C SER A 249 11.61 8.64 10.35
N ASN A 250 12.94 8.80 10.43
CA ASN A 250 13.76 8.30 11.55
C ASN A 250 13.91 9.32 12.70
N ASP A 251 13.32 10.51 12.56
CA ASP A 251 13.33 11.58 13.58
C ASP A 251 12.00 11.67 14.33
#